data_be59d3d58caeec07a6b338c273b12435
#
_entry.id   be59d3d58caeec07a6b338c273b12435
#
_cell.length_a   1.000
_cell.length_b   1.000
_cell.length_c   1.000
_cell.angle_alpha   90.00
_cell.angle_beta   90.00
_cell.angle_gamma   90.00
#
_symmetry.space_group_name_H-M   'P 1'
#
loop_
_entity.id
_entity.type
_entity.pdbx_description
1 polymer ?
#
loop_
_entity_poly.entity_id
_entity_poly.type
_entity_poly.pdbx_seq_one_letter_code
_entity_poly.pdbx_strand_id
1 'polypeptide(L)'
;MRPAWVERFCDIPERTQLVLWKSAKAWHVMIPVFCHGMRVDIRGDGRGDNDLLLDVSTNQVGRVQLQGPLLVHRQSDRKVEDPYELIRGCAEWVMLQNGGLGRLWKQTLPESLRGFGWCTWDSLGTNVSEQAIIAKMEEFAAKHVPVSWVLIDDGWSQVENGKLTGFDADTTRFPQGLSHTIDVLKHDFGVRYVGVWQAFQGYWCGVDVDALAGKPESDDDWREYYKQGYSDGDARVEDPKLLVSRSAFETLPNGMAIPTANPECAALFWRTWNTHLDAAGIDFVKVDSQGTLPVLTRGLESYASLGVSHDAVEYATNWIRHEDDNGDWEYAHLAVIHCMGMTPENYWQRCAEGVARTSDDFFPNIPESLAEHAIENAYCSLLIGCLCYCDWDMFWTRHPHARTHMLLRWISGGPIYCSDKLGETDSAPLAPLFDADGNLTHPDGVGVPVLDSLLADPVHGDVPLGIRNTFRGDEVLLFVGLNADAPQTAHIRATESPLTVFDPQTGERVHLSVGEDLALTLHYGECELRILQTLT
;
A
#
# COMPACT_ATOMS: atom_id res chain seq x y z
N MET A 1 10.03 -0.45 -4.92
CA MET A 1 10.62 -1.25 -6.03
C MET A 1 10.58 -0.41 -7.29
N ARG A 2 11.60 -0.51 -8.15
CA ARG A 2 11.66 0.21 -9.44
C ARG A 2 11.73 -0.78 -10.59
N PRO A 3 11.06 -0.53 -11.72
CA PRO A 3 11.27 -1.31 -12.93
C PRO A 3 12.65 -1.03 -13.52
N ALA A 4 13.18 -1.99 -14.24
CA ALA A 4 14.41 -1.84 -15.04
C ALA A 4 14.24 -2.63 -16.33
N TRP A 5 14.60 -2.01 -17.45
CA TRP A 5 14.56 -2.63 -18.78
C TRP A 5 15.99 -2.96 -19.21
N VAL A 6 16.26 -4.24 -19.42
CA VAL A 6 17.59 -4.75 -19.76
C VAL A 6 17.50 -5.70 -20.95
N GLU A 7 18.55 -5.77 -21.75
CA GLU A 7 18.60 -6.64 -22.94
C GLU A 7 19.18 -8.02 -22.62
N ARG A 8 19.97 -8.13 -21.54
CA ARG A 8 20.69 -9.37 -21.18
C ARG A 8 20.48 -9.69 -19.72
N PHE A 9 20.49 -10.97 -19.37
CA PHE A 9 20.36 -11.43 -17.99
C PHE A 9 21.50 -10.94 -17.08
N CYS A 10 22.71 -10.78 -17.61
CA CYS A 10 23.86 -10.27 -16.85
C CYS A 10 23.68 -8.80 -16.40
N ASP A 11 22.77 -8.06 -16.99
CA ASP A 11 22.48 -6.65 -16.67
C ASP A 11 21.31 -6.49 -15.68
N ILE A 12 20.70 -7.58 -15.23
CA ILE A 12 19.61 -7.56 -14.24
C ILE A 12 20.13 -6.94 -12.93
N PRO A 13 19.45 -5.89 -12.40
CA PRO A 13 19.86 -5.24 -11.15
C PRO A 13 19.85 -6.19 -9.96
N GLU A 14 20.64 -5.85 -8.94
CA GLU A 14 20.59 -6.52 -7.64
C GLU A 14 19.21 -6.38 -6.99
N ARG A 15 18.83 -7.39 -6.17
CA ARG A 15 17.57 -7.43 -5.41
C ARG A 15 16.31 -7.48 -6.29
N THR A 16 16.42 -7.95 -7.53
CA THR A 16 15.27 -8.13 -8.42
C THR A 16 14.32 -9.21 -7.90
N GLN A 17 13.02 -8.90 -7.86
CA GLN A 17 11.96 -9.74 -7.30
C GLN A 17 10.98 -10.27 -8.36
N LEU A 18 11.05 -9.77 -9.57
CA LEU A 18 10.28 -10.27 -10.71
C LEU A 18 11.07 -10.02 -11.98
N VAL A 19 11.23 -11.06 -12.81
CA VAL A 19 11.79 -10.95 -14.15
C VAL A 19 10.74 -11.41 -15.15
N LEU A 20 10.41 -10.54 -16.09
CA LEU A 20 9.48 -10.80 -17.18
C LEU A 20 10.19 -10.61 -18.52
N TRP A 21 10.09 -11.57 -19.42
CA TRP A 21 10.62 -11.42 -20.78
C TRP A 21 9.80 -12.19 -21.80
N LYS A 22 9.97 -11.85 -23.06
CA LYS A 22 9.33 -12.52 -24.20
C LYS A 22 10.39 -13.17 -25.09
N SER A 23 10.33 -14.47 -25.25
CA SER A 23 11.10 -15.19 -26.27
C SER A 23 10.33 -15.18 -27.60
N ALA A 24 10.93 -15.72 -28.66
CA ALA A 24 10.25 -15.86 -29.96
C ALA A 24 8.94 -16.68 -29.91
N LYS A 25 8.74 -17.48 -28.85
CA LYS A 25 7.63 -18.45 -28.76
C LYS A 25 6.74 -18.28 -27.54
N ALA A 26 7.20 -17.59 -26.49
CA ALA A 26 6.51 -17.58 -25.20
C ALA A 26 6.88 -16.37 -24.35
N TRP A 27 5.96 -15.96 -23.48
CA TRP A 27 6.24 -15.15 -22.31
C TRP A 27 6.86 -16.00 -21.22
N HIS A 28 7.73 -15.41 -20.44
CA HIS A 28 8.40 -16.07 -19.30
C HIS A 28 8.35 -15.15 -18.09
N VAL A 29 8.14 -15.74 -16.93
CA VAL A 29 8.13 -15.07 -15.63
C VAL A 29 9.01 -15.84 -14.66
N MET A 30 9.87 -15.14 -13.92
CA MET A 30 10.60 -15.66 -12.77
C MET A 30 10.28 -14.81 -11.54
N ILE A 31 9.99 -15.48 -10.41
CA ILE A 31 9.79 -14.85 -9.10
C ILE A 31 10.64 -15.64 -8.09
N PRO A 32 11.53 -14.98 -7.32
CA PRO A 32 12.22 -15.61 -6.22
C PRO A 32 11.26 -15.88 -5.06
N VAL A 33 11.55 -16.90 -4.27
CA VAL A 33 10.66 -17.36 -3.20
C VAL A 33 11.22 -16.93 -1.86
N PHE A 34 10.42 -16.22 -1.07
CA PHE A 34 10.68 -16.04 0.35
C PHE A 34 9.96 -17.16 1.11
N CYS A 35 10.69 -17.97 1.85
CA CYS A 35 10.09 -18.98 2.72
C CYS A 35 11.03 -19.35 3.87
N HIS A 36 10.46 -19.77 5.00
CA HIS A 36 11.22 -20.24 6.17
C HIS A 36 12.31 -19.25 6.67
N GLY A 37 12.04 -17.95 6.57
CA GLY A 37 12.99 -16.90 6.97
C GLY A 37 14.18 -16.73 6.02
N MET A 38 14.13 -17.30 4.83
CA MET A 38 15.12 -17.11 3.77
C MET A 38 14.58 -16.18 2.70
N ARG A 39 15.37 -15.16 2.39
CA ARG A 39 15.15 -14.25 1.27
C ARG A 39 16.00 -14.67 0.08
N VAL A 40 15.41 -14.70 -1.08
CA VAL A 40 16.09 -14.90 -2.35
C VAL A 40 15.93 -13.66 -3.22
N ASP A 41 17.01 -13.20 -3.81
CA ASP A 41 17.05 -12.11 -4.77
C ASP A 41 17.64 -12.60 -6.10
N ILE A 42 17.13 -12.12 -7.23
CA ILE A 42 17.68 -12.38 -8.56
C ILE A 42 18.60 -11.23 -8.93
N ARG A 43 19.73 -11.51 -9.58
CA ARG A 43 20.59 -10.52 -10.25
C ARG A 43 21.36 -11.09 -11.42
N GLY A 44 21.88 -10.23 -12.27
CA GLY A 44 22.85 -10.60 -13.29
C GLY A 44 24.24 -10.82 -12.71
N ASP A 45 25.12 -11.46 -13.47
CA ASP A 45 26.52 -11.71 -13.07
C ASP A 45 27.42 -10.46 -13.16
N GLY A 46 26.98 -9.42 -13.90
CA GLY A 46 27.73 -8.18 -14.14
C GLY A 46 29.05 -8.37 -14.91
N ARG A 47 29.35 -9.60 -15.36
CA ARG A 47 30.61 -9.96 -16.00
C ARG A 47 30.51 -10.17 -17.51
N GLY A 48 29.29 -10.24 -18.03
CA GLY A 48 29.00 -10.37 -19.44
C GLY A 48 28.84 -11.79 -19.97
N ASP A 49 28.90 -12.80 -19.08
CA ASP A 49 28.66 -14.19 -19.43
C ASP A 49 27.16 -14.50 -19.65
N ASN A 50 26.30 -13.50 -19.39
CA ASN A 50 24.86 -13.59 -19.46
C ASN A 50 24.24 -14.58 -18.47
N ASP A 51 24.92 -14.81 -17.34
CA ASP A 51 24.47 -15.67 -16.27
C ASP A 51 23.50 -14.93 -15.33
N LEU A 52 22.53 -15.67 -14.82
CA LEU A 52 21.60 -15.23 -13.80
C LEU A 52 22.01 -15.85 -12.47
N LEU A 53 22.11 -15.04 -11.43
CA LEU A 53 22.52 -15.45 -10.09
C LEU A 53 21.35 -15.31 -9.11
N LEU A 54 21.33 -16.17 -8.11
CA LEU A 54 20.43 -16.10 -6.96
C LEU A 54 21.25 -15.82 -5.71
N ASP A 55 20.96 -14.70 -5.07
CA ASP A 55 21.53 -14.36 -3.77
C ASP A 55 20.55 -14.81 -2.68
N VAL A 56 21.01 -15.67 -1.77
CA VAL A 56 20.20 -16.19 -0.66
C VAL A 56 20.69 -15.59 0.64
N SER A 57 19.79 -14.99 1.40
CA SER A 57 20.09 -14.36 2.69
C SER A 57 19.08 -14.75 3.78
N THR A 58 19.52 -14.69 5.03
CA THR A 58 18.68 -14.99 6.21
C THR A 58 19.20 -14.25 7.42
N ASN A 59 18.34 -14.01 8.41
CA ASN A 59 18.73 -13.50 9.73
C ASN A 59 19.17 -14.61 10.70
N GLN A 60 19.03 -15.90 10.32
CA GLN A 60 19.50 -17.00 11.16
C GLN A 60 21.00 -16.94 11.37
N VAL A 61 21.43 -17.22 12.62
CA VAL A 61 22.83 -17.23 13.03
C VAL A 61 23.40 -18.67 13.00
N GLY A 62 24.63 -18.83 12.52
CA GLY A 62 25.31 -20.11 12.49
C GLY A 62 25.12 -20.90 11.19
N ARG A 63 24.96 -22.23 11.29
CA ARG A 63 24.73 -23.10 10.13
C ARG A 63 23.26 -23.09 9.76
N VAL A 64 22.94 -22.65 8.55
CA VAL A 64 21.58 -22.61 8.01
C VAL A 64 21.45 -23.71 6.96
N GLN A 65 20.40 -24.50 7.07
CA GLN A 65 20.02 -25.45 6.03
C GLN A 65 19.00 -24.79 5.11
N LEU A 66 19.31 -24.70 3.82
CA LEU A 66 18.36 -24.25 2.81
C LEU A 66 17.22 -25.27 2.71
N GLN A 67 15.99 -24.80 2.89
CA GLN A 67 14.79 -25.63 2.79
C GLN A 67 13.79 -24.96 1.84
N GLY A 68 13.19 -25.79 1.00
CA GLY A 68 12.16 -25.35 0.05
C GLY A 68 12.70 -24.81 -1.28
N PRO A 69 11.77 -24.37 -2.13
CA PRO A 69 12.10 -23.80 -3.44
C PRO A 69 12.72 -22.41 -3.29
N LEU A 70 13.66 -22.07 -4.17
CA LEU A 70 14.32 -20.77 -4.21
C LEU A 70 13.72 -19.85 -5.30
N LEU A 71 13.16 -20.45 -6.34
CA LEU A 71 12.69 -19.73 -7.52
C LEU A 71 11.50 -20.46 -8.13
N VAL A 72 10.49 -19.73 -8.59
CA VAL A 72 9.47 -20.21 -9.51
C VAL A 72 9.69 -19.59 -10.89
N HIS A 73 9.66 -20.44 -11.92
CA HIS A 73 9.67 -20.03 -13.32
C HIS A 73 8.48 -20.63 -14.04
N ARG A 74 7.75 -19.81 -14.77
CA ARG A 74 6.69 -20.24 -15.69
C ARG A 74 6.90 -19.65 -17.07
N GLN A 75 6.42 -20.36 -18.06
CA GLN A 75 6.35 -19.86 -19.44
C GLN A 75 4.94 -20.08 -20.00
N SER A 76 4.51 -19.19 -20.90
CA SER A 76 3.25 -19.36 -21.61
C SER A 76 3.31 -20.56 -22.55
N ASP A 77 2.21 -21.27 -22.68
CA ASP A 77 2.01 -22.27 -23.72
C ASP A 77 1.12 -21.69 -24.85
N ARG A 78 0.85 -22.48 -25.88
CA ARG A 78 0.01 -22.04 -27.01
C ARG A 78 -1.43 -21.68 -26.63
N LYS A 79 -1.86 -21.93 -25.39
CA LYS A 79 -3.22 -21.67 -24.88
C LYS A 79 -3.28 -20.44 -23.98
N VAL A 80 -2.15 -20.09 -23.35
CA VAL A 80 -2.03 -18.96 -22.42
C VAL A 80 -0.96 -18.02 -22.95
N GLU A 81 -1.36 -16.97 -23.65
CA GLU A 81 -0.44 -15.93 -24.14
C GLU A 81 -0.38 -14.70 -23.22
N ASP A 82 -1.11 -14.71 -22.10
CA ASP A 82 -1.26 -13.59 -21.20
C ASP A 82 -0.17 -13.58 -20.12
N PRO A 83 0.77 -12.61 -20.13
CA PRO A 83 1.80 -12.48 -19.09
C PRO A 83 1.25 -12.21 -17.70
N TYR A 84 0.08 -11.57 -17.59
CA TYR A 84 -0.56 -11.28 -16.29
C TYR A 84 -1.01 -12.57 -15.59
N GLU A 85 -1.58 -13.51 -16.33
CA GLU A 85 -1.96 -14.83 -15.82
C GLU A 85 -0.74 -15.63 -15.37
N LEU A 86 0.41 -15.49 -16.06
CA LEU A 86 1.66 -16.14 -15.64
C LEU A 86 2.16 -15.55 -14.32
N ILE A 87 2.17 -14.20 -14.18
CA ILE A 87 2.58 -13.53 -12.93
C ILE A 87 1.68 -13.98 -11.80
N ARG A 88 0.36 -13.93 -12.00
CA ARG A 88 -0.64 -14.36 -11.00
C ARG A 88 -0.38 -15.80 -10.58
N GLY A 89 -0.26 -16.71 -11.52
CA GLY A 89 -0.02 -18.12 -11.23
C GLY A 89 1.31 -18.39 -10.53
N CYS A 90 2.36 -17.57 -10.75
CA CYS A 90 3.59 -17.64 -9.97
C CYS A 90 3.37 -17.11 -8.54
N ALA A 91 2.69 -15.98 -8.39
CA ALA A 91 2.37 -15.38 -7.08
C ALA A 91 1.52 -16.34 -6.22
N GLU A 92 0.47 -16.92 -6.79
CA GLU A 92 -0.37 -17.93 -6.14
C GLU A 92 0.45 -19.12 -5.65
N TRP A 93 1.36 -19.59 -6.50
CA TRP A 93 2.22 -20.71 -6.13
C TRP A 93 3.15 -20.36 -4.96
N VAL A 94 3.76 -19.16 -4.95
CA VAL A 94 4.59 -18.69 -3.83
C VAL A 94 3.76 -18.56 -2.55
N MET A 95 2.56 -18.00 -2.63
CA MET A 95 1.65 -17.91 -1.49
C MET A 95 1.28 -19.27 -0.91
N LEU A 96 1.11 -20.29 -1.77
CA LEU A 96 0.91 -21.67 -1.34
C LEU A 96 2.07 -22.19 -0.48
N GLN A 97 3.31 -21.89 -0.87
CA GLN A 97 4.50 -22.34 -0.12
C GLN A 97 4.56 -21.69 1.27
N ASN A 98 4.00 -20.49 1.42
CA ASN A 98 3.92 -19.75 2.68
C ASN A 98 2.64 -19.99 3.49
N GLY A 99 1.81 -20.97 3.11
CA GLY A 99 0.56 -21.30 3.82
C GLY A 99 -0.57 -20.29 3.63
N GLY A 100 -0.46 -19.37 2.65
CA GLY A 100 -1.29 -18.19 2.51
C GLY A 100 -2.45 -18.24 1.51
N LEU A 101 -2.88 -19.40 1.01
CA LEU A 101 -3.91 -19.51 -0.05
C LEU A 101 -5.27 -18.87 0.29
N GLY A 102 -5.68 -18.88 1.54
CA GLY A 102 -6.94 -18.26 1.93
C GLY A 102 -6.97 -16.74 1.75
N ARG A 103 -5.81 -16.15 1.50
CA ARG A 103 -5.58 -14.70 1.41
C ARG A 103 -5.89 -14.14 0.01
N LEU A 104 -5.71 -14.91 -1.07
CA LEU A 104 -5.89 -14.46 -2.46
C LEU A 104 -7.36 -14.33 -2.91
N TRP A 105 -8.28 -15.00 -2.25
CA TRP A 105 -9.66 -15.14 -2.71
C TRP A 105 -10.61 -14.02 -2.26
N LYS A 106 -10.14 -13.09 -1.41
CA LYS A 106 -10.96 -12.06 -0.78
C LYS A 106 -10.40 -10.64 -0.94
N GLN A 107 -9.71 -10.36 -2.04
CA GLN A 107 -9.22 -9.00 -2.27
C GLN A 107 -10.40 -8.07 -2.53
N THR A 108 -10.72 -7.25 -1.55
CA THR A 108 -11.66 -6.15 -1.68
C THR A 108 -11.00 -4.88 -1.16
N LEU A 109 -11.18 -3.78 -1.88
CA LEU A 109 -10.79 -2.48 -1.34
C LEU A 109 -11.61 -2.23 -0.06
N PRO A 110 -10.98 -1.97 1.09
CA PRO A 110 -11.69 -1.70 2.33
C PRO A 110 -12.69 -0.55 2.18
N GLU A 111 -13.87 -0.69 2.76
CA GLU A 111 -14.92 0.33 2.67
C GLU A 111 -14.46 1.67 3.22
N SER A 112 -13.63 1.66 4.28
CA SER A 112 -13.04 2.85 4.88
C SER A 112 -12.13 3.66 3.93
N LEU A 113 -11.68 3.06 2.82
CA LEU A 113 -10.78 3.69 1.84
C LEU A 113 -11.43 3.91 0.46
N ARG A 114 -12.74 3.62 0.30
CA ARG A 114 -13.43 3.73 -1.01
C ARG A 114 -13.79 5.14 -1.42
N GLY A 115 -14.02 6.05 -0.48
CA GLY A 115 -14.35 7.42 -0.80
C GLY A 115 -13.11 8.27 -1.10
N PHE A 116 -13.31 9.56 -1.45
CA PHE A 116 -12.21 10.51 -1.59
C PHE A 116 -11.63 10.87 -0.22
N GLY A 117 -10.31 10.77 -0.09
CA GLY A 117 -9.60 11.00 1.16
C GLY A 117 -8.72 12.24 1.19
N TRP A 118 -8.32 12.62 2.39
CA TRP A 118 -7.26 13.59 2.63
C TRP A 118 -6.27 13.06 3.66
N CYS A 119 -4.96 13.18 3.33
CA CYS A 119 -3.85 12.82 4.22
C CYS A 119 -3.16 14.09 4.70
N THR A 120 -2.80 14.14 5.98
CA THR A 120 -2.18 15.34 6.57
C THR A 120 -0.70 15.49 6.23
N TRP A 121 -0.03 14.49 5.65
CA TRP A 121 1.44 14.46 5.52
C TRP A 121 2.01 15.64 4.72
N ASP A 122 1.77 15.76 3.42
CA ASP A 122 2.31 16.86 2.60
C ASP A 122 1.70 18.21 2.95
N SER A 123 0.54 18.18 3.63
CA SER A 123 -0.16 19.39 4.10
C SER A 123 0.50 20.01 5.33
N LEU A 124 0.76 19.20 6.34
CA LEU A 124 1.13 19.63 7.69
C LEU A 124 2.47 19.06 8.17
N GLY A 125 2.93 17.93 7.58
CA GLY A 125 4.05 17.15 8.09
C GLY A 125 3.83 16.78 9.55
N THR A 126 4.90 16.73 10.33
CA THR A 126 4.82 16.44 11.77
C THR A 126 4.21 17.58 12.61
N ASN A 127 3.74 18.69 12.01
CA ASN A 127 3.06 19.76 12.72
C ASN A 127 1.53 19.60 12.75
N VAL A 128 1.04 18.39 12.50
CA VAL A 128 -0.39 18.08 12.56
C VAL A 128 -0.99 18.43 13.92
N SER A 129 -2.19 19.03 13.93
CA SER A 129 -2.94 19.37 15.14
C SER A 129 -4.44 19.41 14.85
N GLU A 130 -5.27 19.25 15.86
CA GLU A 130 -6.72 19.37 15.77
C GLU A 130 -7.14 20.67 15.05
N GLN A 131 -6.59 21.81 15.47
CA GLN A 131 -6.90 23.10 14.87
C GLN A 131 -6.58 23.16 13.37
N ALA A 132 -5.43 22.62 12.95
CA ALA A 132 -5.03 22.62 11.55
C ALA A 132 -5.90 21.69 10.69
N ILE A 133 -6.28 20.54 11.25
CA ILE A 133 -7.21 19.59 10.61
C ILE A 133 -8.57 20.25 10.40
N ILE A 134 -9.15 20.84 11.44
CA ILE A 134 -10.47 21.51 11.37
C ILE A 134 -10.45 22.65 10.34
N ALA A 135 -9.42 23.50 10.36
CA ALA A 135 -9.30 24.59 9.39
C ALA A 135 -9.25 24.09 7.93
N LYS A 136 -8.61 22.94 7.70
CA LYS A 136 -8.58 22.32 6.36
C LYS A 136 -9.94 21.74 5.98
N MET A 137 -10.65 21.12 6.90
CA MET A 137 -12.00 20.60 6.65
C MET A 137 -13.00 21.72 6.35
N GLU A 138 -12.89 22.88 7.01
CA GLU A 138 -13.65 24.09 6.69
C GLU A 138 -13.40 24.55 5.24
N GLU A 139 -12.13 24.50 4.77
CA GLU A 139 -11.81 24.82 3.38
C GLU A 139 -12.46 23.82 2.41
N PHE A 140 -12.39 22.51 2.68
CA PHE A 140 -13.03 21.50 1.83
C PHE A 140 -14.55 21.71 1.76
N ALA A 141 -15.19 21.96 2.89
CA ALA A 141 -16.62 22.26 2.95
C ALA A 141 -16.98 23.50 2.13
N ALA A 142 -16.21 24.59 2.26
CA ALA A 142 -16.42 25.83 1.50
C ALA A 142 -16.21 25.66 -0.02
N LYS A 143 -15.38 24.70 -0.42
CA LYS A 143 -15.10 24.36 -1.84
C LYS A 143 -15.94 23.20 -2.37
N HIS A 144 -16.84 22.66 -1.56
CA HIS A 144 -17.70 21.52 -1.88
C HIS A 144 -16.92 20.26 -2.31
N VAL A 145 -15.77 20.00 -1.68
CA VAL A 145 -15.00 18.78 -1.87
C VAL A 145 -15.51 17.72 -0.89
N PRO A 146 -16.08 16.60 -1.35
CA PRO A 146 -16.67 15.58 -0.48
C PRO A 146 -15.60 14.63 0.07
N VAL A 147 -14.94 15.02 1.18
CA VAL A 147 -13.96 14.18 1.86
C VAL A 147 -14.69 13.10 2.66
N SER A 148 -14.49 11.85 2.28
CA SER A 148 -15.10 10.68 2.95
C SER A 148 -14.25 10.14 4.07
N TRP A 149 -12.92 10.26 3.98
CA TRP A 149 -12.01 9.78 5.01
C TRP A 149 -10.79 10.69 5.17
N VAL A 150 -10.25 10.69 6.38
CA VAL A 150 -9.08 11.47 6.76
C VAL A 150 -8.02 10.54 7.34
N LEU A 151 -6.77 10.64 6.84
CA LEU A 151 -5.60 10.02 7.44
C LEU A 151 -4.79 11.07 8.19
N ILE A 152 -4.77 10.96 9.51
CA ILE A 152 -3.91 11.75 10.38
C ILE A 152 -2.53 11.07 10.39
N ASP A 153 -1.61 11.61 9.59
CA ASP A 153 -0.28 11.04 9.38
C ASP A 153 0.69 11.38 10.53
N ASP A 154 1.99 11.07 10.40
CA ASP A 154 3.01 11.23 11.44
C ASP A 154 2.95 12.60 12.15
N GLY A 155 3.16 12.58 13.46
CA GLY A 155 3.16 13.76 14.33
C GLY A 155 1.97 13.87 15.27
N TRP A 156 1.00 12.97 15.22
CA TRP A 156 -0.17 12.98 16.11
C TRP A 156 0.08 12.34 17.47
N SER A 157 0.93 11.30 17.54
CA SER A 157 1.11 10.41 18.70
C SER A 157 1.98 11.00 19.81
N GLN A 158 1.87 10.45 21.00
CA GLN A 158 2.72 10.77 22.14
C GLN A 158 4.14 10.26 21.92
N VAL A 159 5.06 11.17 21.65
CA VAL A 159 6.45 10.86 21.31
C VAL A 159 7.40 11.76 22.12
N GLU A 160 8.43 11.15 22.68
CA GLU A 160 9.52 11.88 23.33
C GLU A 160 10.87 11.36 22.84
N ASN A 161 11.76 12.29 22.46
CA ASN A 161 13.09 11.95 21.91
C ASN A 161 13.06 10.95 20.73
N GLY A 162 12.01 11.03 19.90
CA GLY A 162 11.82 10.14 18.74
C GLY A 162 11.35 8.73 19.11
N LYS A 163 10.90 8.48 20.32
CA LYS A 163 10.35 7.20 20.80
C LYS A 163 8.87 7.33 21.13
N LEU A 164 8.10 6.31 20.83
CA LEU A 164 6.71 6.23 21.26
C LEU A 164 6.64 6.09 22.79
N THR A 165 5.86 6.96 23.44
CA THR A 165 5.72 6.99 24.91
C THR A 165 4.29 6.75 25.40
N GLY A 166 3.32 6.69 24.50
CA GLY A 166 1.92 6.44 24.80
C GLY A 166 1.14 6.04 23.58
N PHE A 167 -0.07 5.53 23.77
CA PHE A 167 -0.96 5.06 22.70
C PHE A 167 -1.98 6.11 22.27
N ASP A 168 -1.99 7.27 22.90
CA ASP A 168 -2.90 8.38 22.64
C ASP A 168 -2.20 9.51 21.84
N ALA A 169 -2.96 10.55 21.50
CA ALA A 169 -2.47 11.73 20.83
C ALA A 169 -1.63 12.64 21.75
N ASP A 170 -0.73 13.42 21.16
CA ASP A 170 -0.01 14.50 21.83
C ASP A 170 -0.99 15.54 22.38
N THR A 171 -0.98 15.73 23.70
CA THR A 171 -1.95 16.60 24.40
C THR A 171 -1.79 18.10 24.09
N THR A 172 -0.64 18.52 23.54
CA THR A 172 -0.44 19.91 23.10
C THR A 172 -1.11 20.15 21.75
N ARG A 173 -1.05 19.17 20.86
CA ARG A 173 -1.60 19.24 19.51
C ARG A 173 -3.08 18.86 19.46
N PHE A 174 -3.48 17.96 20.33
CA PHE A 174 -4.86 17.45 20.49
C PHE A 174 -5.31 17.63 21.96
N PRO A 175 -5.57 18.88 22.38
CA PRO A 175 -5.79 19.20 23.79
C PRO A 175 -7.08 18.59 24.38
N GLN A 176 -8.01 18.19 23.53
CA GLN A 176 -9.25 17.52 23.92
C GLN A 176 -9.20 16.00 23.67
N GLY A 177 -8.03 15.48 23.27
CA GLY A 177 -7.82 14.06 22.91
C GLY A 177 -8.21 13.73 21.46
N LEU A 178 -7.78 12.57 21.02
CA LEU A 178 -8.02 12.10 19.65
C LEU A 178 -9.51 11.88 19.37
N SER A 179 -10.24 11.30 20.30
CA SER A 179 -11.69 11.05 20.18
C SER A 179 -12.49 12.32 19.86
N HIS A 180 -12.16 13.44 20.51
CA HIS A 180 -12.82 14.71 20.22
C HIS A 180 -12.59 15.16 18.78
N THR A 181 -11.35 15.08 18.27
CA THR A 181 -11.05 15.41 16.88
C THR A 181 -11.84 14.52 15.91
N ILE A 182 -11.93 13.22 16.20
CA ILE A 182 -12.68 12.26 15.39
C ILE A 182 -14.18 12.58 15.40
N ASP A 183 -14.73 12.91 16.56
CA ASP A 183 -16.14 13.31 16.70
C ASP A 183 -16.45 14.55 15.87
N VAL A 184 -15.61 15.59 15.92
CA VAL A 184 -15.76 16.79 15.09
C VAL A 184 -15.70 16.44 13.60
N LEU A 185 -14.74 15.61 13.17
CA LEU A 185 -14.63 15.20 11.77
C LEU A 185 -15.88 14.45 11.29
N LYS A 186 -16.37 13.50 12.09
CA LYS A 186 -17.54 12.69 11.72
C LYS A 186 -18.87 13.47 11.80
N HIS A 187 -19.12 14.24 12.87
CA HIS A 187 -20.40 14.92 13.08
C HIS A 187 -20.51 16.27 12.37
N ASP A 188 -19.46 17.10 12.40
CA ASP A 188 -19.53 18.46 11.88
C ASP A 188 -19.21 18.53 10.38
N PHE A 189 -18.30 17.67 9.89
CA PHE A 189 -17.87 17.65 8.49
C PHE A 189 -18.36 16.47 7.67
N GLY A 190 -19.01 15.48 8.29
CA GLY A 190 -19.56 14.33 7.59
C GLY A 190 -18.51 13.32 7.08
N VAL A 191 -17.30 13.39 7.62
CA VAL A 191 -16.25 12.38 7.38
C VAL A 191 -16.74 11.04 7.90
N ARG A 192 -16.70 10.01 7.07
CA ARG A 192 -17.19 8.68 7.46
C ARG A 192 -16.14 7.87 8.21
N TYR A 193 -14.87 8.01 7.83
CA TYR A 193 -13.78 7.20 8.35
C TYR A 193 -12.54 8.04 8.67
N VAL A 194 -11.89 7.73 9.77
CA VAL A 194 -10.65 8.38 10.20
C VAL A 194 -9.61 7.33 10.48
N GLY A 195 -8.41 7.52 9.94
CA GLY A 195 -7.26 6.67 10.19
C GLY A 195 -6.10 7.43 10.79
N VAL A 196 -5.16 6.69 11.39
CA VAL A 196 -3.92 7.24 11.92
C VAL A 196 -2.69 6.49 11.41
N TRP A 197 -1.57 7.20 11.38
CA TRP A 197 -0.26 6.64 11.05
C TRP A 197 0.36 5.95 12.28
N GLN A 198 1.05 4.84 12.03
CA GLN A 198 1.86 4.09 12.99
C GLN A 198 3.18 3.71 12.33
N ALA A 199 4.28 3.61 13.09
CA ALA A 199 5.53 3.02 12.62
C ALA A 199 5.66 1.58 13.10
N PHE A 200 6.18 0.69 12.25
CA PHE A 200 6.32 -0.73 12.56
C PHE A 200 7.22 -1.01 13.77
N GLN A 201 8.22 -0.18 14.02
CA GLN A 201 9.06 -0.21 15.21
C GLN A 201 8.51 0.59 16.41
N GLY A 202 7.28 1.08 16.35
CA GLY A 202 6.65 1.97 17.34
C GLY A 202 6.74 3.44 16.93
N TYR A 203 7.95 3.98 16.82
CA TYR A 203 8.24 5.29 16.21
C TYR A 203 9.66 5.28 15.63
N TRP A 204 10.13 6.36 15.03
CA TRP A 204 11.40 6.42 14.29
C TRP A 204 12.63 5.94 15.09
N CYS A 205 12.67 6.20 16.42
CA CYS A 205 13.69 5.69 17.33
C CYS A 205 13.17 4.56 18.25
N GLY A 206 12.12 3.85 17.82
CA GLY A 206 11.53 2.76 18.56
C GLY A 206 10.54 3.21 19.63
N VAL A 207 10.52 2.51 20.77
CA VAL A 207 9.59 2.72 21.87
C VAL A 207 10.32 3.06 23.18
N ASP A 208 9.65 3.75 24.07
CA ASP A 208 10.06 3.87 25.47
C ASP A 208 9.38 2.78 26.30
N VAL A 209 10.15 1.74 26.64
CA VAL A 209 9.61 0.58 27.36
C VAL A 209 9.12 0.93 28.76
N ASP A 210 9.78 1.88 29.44
CA ASP A 210 9.38 2.29 30.79
C ASP A 210 8.09 3.10 30.80
N ALA A 211 7.83 3.81 29.68
CA ALA A 211 6.60 4.57 29.50
C ALA A 211 5.40 3.69 29.08
N LEU A 212 5.64 2.64 28.26
CA LEU A 212 4.59 1.83 27.64
C LEU A 212 4.28 0.54 28.42
N ALA A 213 5.28 -0.08 29.05
CA ALA A 213 5.05 -1.30 29.80
C ALA A 213 4.52 -1.00 31.22
N GLY A 214 3.47 -1.71 31.62
CA GLY A 214 3.05 -1.75 33.02
C GLY A 214 4.14 -2.31 33.93
N LYS A 215 3.99 -2.15 35.24
CA LYS A 215 4.87 -2.74 36.26
C LYS A 215 4.13 -3.93 36.86
N PRO A 216 4.18 -5.14 36.27
CA PRO A 216 3.58 -6.31 36.89
C PRO A 216 4.40 -6.72 38.10
N GLU A 217 3.73 -7.26 39.10
CA GLU A 217 4.39 -7.85 40.27
C GLU A 217 5.01 -9.21 39.96
N SER A 218 4.51 -9.92 38.90
CA SER A 218 5.07 -11.19 38.39
C SER A 218 4.66 -11.46 36.93
N ASP A 219 5.43 -12.29 36.20
CA ASP A 219 5.09 -12.73 34.82
C ASP A 219 3.80 -13.57 34.73
N ASP A 220 3.38 -14.20 35.86
CA ASP A 220 2.16 -15.01 35.90
C ASP A 220 0.89 -14.14 36.04
N ASP A 221 1.00 -12.95 36.63
CA ASP A 221 -0.12 -12.02 36.81
C ASP A 221 -0.66 -11.52 35.48
N TRP A 222 0.18 -11.40 34.44
CA TRP A 222 -0.22 -11.00 33.09
C TRP A 222 -1.13 -12.00 32.38
N ARG A 223 -0.86 -13.31 32.58
CA ARG A 223 -1.67 -14.37 31.97
C ARG A 223 -3.04 -14.46 32.60
N GLU A 224 -3.12 -14.17 33.90
CA GLU A 224 -4.38 -14.18 34.65
C GLU A 224 -5.20 -12.92 34.41
N TYR A 225 -4.55 -11.77 34.36
CA TYR A 225 -5.15 -10.49 33.97
C TYR A 225 -5.72 -10.52 32.53
N TYR A 226 -4.99 -11.15 31.62
CA TYR A 226 -5.42 -11.34 30.25
C TYR A 226 -6.62 -12.26 30.09
N LYS A 227 -6.69 -13.29 30.92
CA LYS A 227 -7.85 -14.19 30.98
C LYS A 227 -9.07 -13.50 31.59
N GLN A 228 -8.89 -12.63 32.55
CA GLN A 228 -9.97 -11.87 33.22
C GLN A 228 -10.45 -10.71 32.33
N GLY A 229 -9.57 -9.92 31.71
CA GLY A 229 -9.93 -8.78 30.87
C GLY A 229 -10.63 -9.15 29.56
N TYR A 230 -10.52 -10.42 29.13
CA TYR A 230 -11.21 -10.93 27.94
C TYR A 230 -12.39 -11.85 28.26
N SER A 231 -12.59 -12.25 29.52
CA SER A 231 -13.71 -13.13 29.89
C SER A 231 -14.92 -12.38 30.48
N ASP A 232 -14.70 -11.22 31.08
CA ASP A 232 -15.76 -10.40 31.66
C ASP A 232 -15.89 -9.10 30.89
N GLY A 233 -16.93 -9.00 30.05
CA GLY A 233 -17.19 -7.94 29.09
C GLY A 233 -17.27 -6.49 29.59
N ASP A 234 -16.79 -6.18 30.78
CA ASP A 234 -17.01 -4.91 31.48
C ASP A 234 -15.74 -4.09 31.75
N ALA A 235 -14.56 -4.55 31.38
CA ALA A 235 -13.35 -3.77 31.65
C ALA A 235 -13.01 -2.84 30.44
N ARG A 236 -13.59 -1.66 30.41
CA ARG A 236 -12.93 -0.50 29.79
C ARG A 236 -11.60 -0.34 30.53
N VAL A 237 -10.51 -0.68 29.86
CA VAL A 237 -9.17 -0.49 30.41
C VAL A 237 -8.92 1.01 30.45
N GLU A 238 -9.04 1.60 31.64
CA GLU A 238 -8.81 3.05 31.85
C GLU A 238 -7.37 3.46 31.51
N ASP A 239 -6.41 2.52 31.56
CA ASP A 239 -5.01 2.76 31.16
C ASP A 239 -4.47 1.57 30.33
N PRO A 240 -4.35 1.73 28.98
CA PRO A 240 -3.84 0.70 28.10
C PRO A 240 -2.39 0.26 28.42
N LYS A 241 -1.61 1.09 29.13
CA LYS A 241 -0.25 0.74 29.58
C LYS A 241 -0.22 -0.47 30.50
N LEU A 242 -1.31 -0.73 31.21
CA LEU A 242 -1.40 -1.89 32.10
C LEU A 242 -1.47 -3.22 31.35
N LEU A 243 -1.74 -3.22 30.03
CA LEU A 243 -1.88 -4.43 29.24
C LEU A 243 -0.60 -4.87 28.51
N VAL A 244 0.42 -4.02 28.44
CA VAL A 244 1.66 -4.34 27.71
C VAL A 244 2.77 -4.71 28.69
N SER A 245 3.22 -5.96 28.60
CA SER A 245 4.36 -6.47 29.37
C SER A 245 5.69 -6.03 28.74
N ARG A 246 6.76 -5.98 29.53
CA ARG A 246 8.13 -5.74 29.03
C ARG A 246 8.58 -6.80 28.02
N SER A 247 8.05 -8.01 28.09
CA SER A 247 8.32 -9.09 27.13
C SER A 247 7.75 -8.81 25.73
N ALA A 248 6.88 -7.81 25.58
CA ALA A 248 6.41 -7.35 24.26
C ALA A 248 7.49 -6.57 23.49
N PHE A 249 8.63 -6.27 24.10
CA PHE A 249 9.68 -5.47 23.51
C PHE A 249 11.02 -6.19 23.50
N GLU A 250 11.82 -5.90 22.50
CA GLU A 250 13.21 -6.35 22.38
C GLU A 250 14.12 -5.14 22.18
N THR A 251 15.25 -5.14 22.89
CA THR A 251 16.27 -4.09 22.74
C THR A 251 17.32 -4.54 21.73
N LEU A 252 17.46 -3.79 20.66
CA LEU A 252 18.45 -4.01 19.60
C LEU A 252 19.87 -3.65 20.09
N PRO A 253 20.93 -4.14 19.41
CA PRO A 253 22.32 -3.85 19.78
C PRO A 253 22.69 -2.35 19.80
N ASN A 254 21.96 -1.52 19.04
CA ASN A 254 22.13 -0.06 19.05
C ASN A 254 21.39 0.65 20.19
N GLY A 255 20.73 -0.10 21.08
CA GLY A 255 19.96 0.43 22.21
C GLY A 255 18.53 0.86 21.89
N MET A 256 18.06 0.70 20.65
CA MET A 256 16.67 0.92 20.28
C MET A 256 15.81 -0.23 20.79
N ALA A 257 14.71 0.07 21.47
CA ALA A 257 13.69 -0.93 21.80
C ALA A 257 12.57 -0.91 20.74
N ILE A 258 12.16 -2.09 20.30
CA ILE A 258 11.10 -2.27 19.29
C ILE A 258 10.15 -3.39 19.74
N PRO A 259 8.93 -3.52 19.15
CA PRO A 259 8.09 -4.69 19.40
C PRO A 259 8.84 -5.98 19.07
N THR A 260 8.72 -6.99 19.94
CA THR A 260 9.46 -8.27 19.81
C THR A 260 8.99 -9.09 18.61
N ALA A 261 9.85 -10.01 18.14
CA ALA A 261 9.48 -11.02 17.13
C ALA A 261 8.65 -12.18 17.71
N ASN A 262 8.51 -12.31 19.01
CA ASN A 262 7.65 -13.33 19.60
C ASN A 262 6.18 -13.04 19.25
N PRO A 263 5.47 -13.95 18.55
CA PRO A 263 4.13 -13.64 18.03
C PRO A 263 3.12 -13.27 19.09
N GLU A 264 3.12 -14.00 20.22
CA GLU A 264 2.17 -13.78 21.31
C GLU A 264 2.42 -12.42 21.99
N CYS A 265 3.69 -12.10 22.26
CA CYS A 265 4.07 -10.85 22.90
C CYS A 265 3.93 -9.64 21.96
N ALA A 266 4.30 -9.79 20.67
CA ALA A 266 4.13 -8.74 19.67
C ALA A 266 2.65 -8.44 19.41
N ALA A 267 1.81 -9.49 19.31
CA ALA A 267 0.37 -9.34 19.15
C ALA A 267 -0.25 -8.56 20.32
N LEU A 268 0.31 -8.70 21.52
CA LEU A 268 -0.13 -7.97 22.71
C LEU A 268 0.07 -6.46 22.58
N PHE A 269 1.26 -6.03 22.12
CA PHE A 269 1.55 -4.61 21.88
C PHE A 269 0.59 -4.02 20.81
N TRP A 270 0.49 -4.64 19.65
CA TRP A 270 -0.32 -4.14 18.55
C TRP A 270 -1.82 -4.14 18.87
N ARG A 271 -2.30 -5.22 19.51
CA ARG A 271 -3.70 -5.31 19.91
C ARG A 271 -4.05 -4.25 20.93
N THR A 272 -3.21 -4.00 21.93
CA THR A 272 -3.44 -2.95 22.93
C THR A 272 -3.54 -1.58 22.27
N TRP A 273 -2.60 -1.26 21.37
CA TRP A 273 -2.62 0.01 20.66
C TRP A 273 -3.87 0.15 19.79
N ASN A 274 -4.14 -0.85 18.95
CA ASN A 274 -5.25 -0.78 18.01
C ASN A 274 -6.62 -0.83 18.71
N THR A 275 -6.78 -1.56 19.81
CA THR A 275 -8.01 -1.50 20.63
C THR A 275 -8.23 -0.11 21.23
N HIS A 276 -7.16 0.55 21.69
CA HIS A 276 -7.26 1.92 22.16
C HIS A 276 -7.68 2.89 21.05
N LEU A 277 -7.13 2.72 19.85
CA LEU A 277 -7.49 3.52 18.67
C LEU A 277 -8.94 3.28 18.21
N ASP A 278 -9.38 2.01 18.18
CA ASP A 278 -10.76 1.64 17.87
C ASP A 278 -11.74 2.28 18.87
N ALA A 279 -11.46 2.19 20.17
CA ALA A 279 -12.24 2.84 21.22
C ALA A 279 -12.26 4.38 21.10
N ALA A 280 -11.26 4.99 20.49
CA ALA A 280 -11.23 6.41 20.16
C ALA A 280 -12.04 6.77 18.90
N GLY A 281 -12.50 5.76 18.12
CA GLY A 281 -13.28 5.93 16.92
C GLY A 281 -12.46 5.90 15.61
N ILE A 282 -11.22 5.37 15.64
CA ILE A 282 -10.38 5.15 14.46
C ILE A 282 -10.90 3.94 13.68
N ASP A 283 -10.96 4.07 12.37
CA ASP A 283 -11.52 3.08 11.44
C ASP A 283 -10.44 2.33 10.63
N PHE A 284 -9.22 2.87 10.51
CA PHE A 284 -8.10 2.23 9.82
C PHE A 284 -6.75 2.76 10.29
N VAL A 285 -5.68 2.03 9.98
CA VAL A 285 -4.31 2.44 10.32
C VAL A 285 -3.41 2.40 9.08
N LYS A 286 -2.46 3.34 9.00
CA LYS A 286 -1.32 3.28 8.07
C LYS A 286 -0.10 2.83 8.86
N VAL A 287 0.41 1.63 8.59
CA VAL A 287 1.60 1.10 9.26
C VAL A 287 2.81 1.28 8.37
N ASP A 288 3.67 2.18 8.76
CA ASP A 288 4.85 2.60 8.00
C ASP A 288 6.15 1.92 8.47
N SER A 289 7.23 2.16 7.73
CA SER A 289 8.59 1.72 8.06
C SER A 289 8.79 0.20 8.09
N GLN A 290 7.90 -0.57 7.48
CA GLN A 290 7.93 -2.03 7.50
C GLN A 290 9.22 -2.59 6.88
N GLY A 291 9.70 -2.01 5.78
CA GLY A 291 10.91 -2.43 5.07
C GLY A 291 12.22 -2.12 5.79
N THR A 292 12.19 -1.33 6.86
CA THR A 292 13.41 -1.06 7.68
C THR A 292 13.69 -2.18 8.67
N LEU A 293 12.68 -2.94 9.06
CA LEU A 293 12.82 -4.02 10.06
C LEU A 293 13.90 -5.05 9.67
N PRO A 294 13.96 -5.57 8.43
CA PRO A 294 15.03 -6.50 8.03
C PRO A 294 16.45 -5.94 8.20
N VAL A 295 16.61 -4.62 8.09
CA VAL A 295 17.90 -3.95 8.29
C VAL A 295 18.23 -3.78 9.76
N LEU A 296 17.25 -3.34 10.55
CA LEU A 296 17.40 -3.11 11.99
C LEU A 296 17.66 -4.41 12.76
N THR A 297 17.06 -5.51 12.34
CA THR A 297 17.10 -6.81 13.03
C THR A 297 18.10 -7.79 12.42
N ARG A 298 18.96 -7.30 11.53
CA ARG A 298 19.94 -8.15 10.84
C ARG A 298 20.90 -8.84 11.83
N GLY A 299 20.95 -10.18 11.74
CA GLY A 299 21.80 -11.01 12.59
C GLY A 299 21.22 -11.30 13.98
N LEU A 300 19.98 -10.91 14.26
CA LEU A 300 19.28 -11.29 15.48
C LEU A 300 18.48 -12.58 15.25
N GLU A 301 18.78 -13.61 16.05
CA GLU A 301 18.14 -14.92 15.92
C GLU A 301 16.64 -14.87 16.24
N SER A 302 16.22 -13.99 17.15
CA SER A 302 14.81 -13.73 17.46
C SER A 302 13.98 -13.27 16.26
N TYR A 303 14.62 -12.65 15.28
CA TYR A 303 14.03 -12.20 14.03
C TYR A 303 14.42 -13.06 12.81
N ALA A 304 14.85 -14.30 13.04
CA ALA A 304 15.19 -15.22 11.96
C ALA A 304 14.04 -15.43 10.96
N SER A 305 12.79 -15.33 11.45
CA SER A 305 11.58 -15.33 10.62
C SER A 305 10.86 -13.98 10.74
N LEU A 306 11.22 -13.03 9.90
CA LEU A 306 10.62 -11.68 9.90
C LEU A 306 9.11 -11.68 9.64
N GLY A 307 8.59 -12.70 8.96
CA GLY A 307 7.17 -12.88 8.75
C GLY A 307 6.33 -12.93 10.03
N VAL A 308 6.89 -13.46 11.10
CA VAL A 308 6.19 -13.61 12.38
C VAL A 308 5.76 -12.25 12.97
N SER A 309 6.65 -11.25 12.97
CA SER A 309 6.29 -9.91 13.46
C SER A 309 5.23 -9.25 12.58
N HIS A 310 5.27 -9.50 11.28
CA HIS A 310 4.26 -9.01 10.36
C HIS A 310 2.91 -9.67 10.59
N ASP A 311 2.89 -11.00 10.79
CA ASP A 311 1.68 -11.73 11.14
C ASP A 311 1.05 -11.21 12.44
N ALA A 312 1.85 -10.80 13.42
CA ALA A 312 1.34 -10.23 14.67
C ALA A 312 0.59 -8.91 14.45
N VAL A 313 1.10 -8.03 13.57
CA VAL A 313 0.41 -6.77 13.20
C VAL A 313 -0.91 -7.07 12.51
N GLU A 314 -0.89 -7.92 11.50
CA GLU A 314 -2.07 -8.30 10.74
C GLU A 314 -3.13 -8.99 11.62
N TYR A 315 -2.69 -9.91 12.48
CA TYR A 315 -3.56 -10.57 13.44
C TYR A 315 -4.20 -9.57 14.42
N ALA A 316 -3.41 -8.62 14.92
CA ALA A 316 -3.91 -7.63 15.88
C ALA A 316 -4.94 -6.68 15.27
N THR A 317 -4.77 -6.28 14.01
CA THR A 317 -5.71 -5.40 13.30
C THR A 317 -6.98 -6.12 12.87
N ASN A 318 -6.89 -7.42 12.58
CA ASN A 318 -8.04 -8.20 12.10
C ASN A 318 -8.94 -8.75 13.23
N TRP A 319 -8.53 -8.68 14.49
CA TRP A 319 -9.22 -9.32 15.62
C TRP A 319 -9.47 -8.37 16.80
N ILE A 320 -9.74 -7.10 16.51
CA ILE A 320 -10.18 -6.16 17.54
C ILE A 320 -11.63 -6.50 17.89
N ARG A 321 -11.86 -6.73 19.19
CA ARG A 321 -13.18 -7.06 19.72
C ARG A 321 -13.85 -5.78 20.22
N HIS A 322 -15.04 -5.47 19.75
CA HIS A 322 -15.88 -4.43 20.31
C HIS A 322 -17.29 -4.96 20.58
N GLU A 323 -18.03 -4.28 21.42
CA GLU A 323 -19.43 -4.55 21.72
C GLU A 323 -20.29 -3.71 20.77
N ASP A 324 -21.23 -4.35 20.06
CA ASP A 324 -22.17 -3.65 19.21
C ASP A 324 -23.25 -2.93 20.00
N ASP A 325 -24.10 -2.14 19.32
CA ASP A 325 -25.20 -1.39 19.96
C ASP A 325 -26.24 -2.28 20.69
N ASN A 326 -26.22 -3.59 20.47
CA ASN A 326 -27.12 -4.57 21.10
C ASN A 326 -26.47 -5.31 22.28
N GLY A 327 -25.20 -5.05 22.55
CA GLY A 327 -24.41 -5.74 23.58
C GLY A 327 -23.84 -7.09 23.10
N ASP A 328 -23.90 -7.36 21.78
CA ASP A 328 -23.26 -8.53 21.19
C ASP A 328 -21.83 -8.21 20.79
N TRP A 329 -20.93 -9.19 20.97
CA TRP A 329 -19.53 -9.01 20.64
C TRP A 329 -19.28 -9.23 19.16
N GLU A 330 -18.85 -8.18 18.49
CA GLU A 330 -18.35 -8.25 17.11
C GLU A 330 -16.82 -8.12 17.06
N TYR A 331 -16.23 -8.62 15.97
CA TYR A 331 -14.83 -8.39 15.67
C TYR A 331 -14.72 -7.24 14.68
N ALA A 332 -14.24 -6.10 15.15
CA ALA A 332 -13.90 -4.99 14.25
C ALA A 332 -12.60 -5.31 13.50
N HIS A 333 -12.60 -4.98 12.23
CA HIS A 333 -11.43 -5.06 11.39
C HIS A 333 -10.97 -3.64 11.10
N LEU A 334 -9.85 -3.22 11.69
CA LEU A 334 -9.17 -2.03 11.20
C LEU A 334 -8.51 -2.39 9.86
N ALA A 335 -8.88 -1.67 8.81
CA ALA A 335 -8.16 -1.78 7.55
C ALA A 335 -6.72 -1.26 7.71
N VAL A 336 -5.78 -1.84 6.95
CA VAL A 336 -4.36 -1.47 7.03
C VAL A 336 -3.89 -0.94 5.69
N ILE A 337 -3.26 0.25 5.70
CA ILE A 337 -2.40 0.71 4.61
C ILE A 337 -0.96 0.33 4.97
N HIS A 338 -0.41 -0.65 4.27
CA HIS A 338 0.98 -1.05 4.41
C HIS A 338 1.89 -0.06 3.68
N CYS A 339 2.69 0.70 4.44
CA CYS A 339 3.61 1.69 3.90
C CYS A 339 5.06 1.22 4.05
N MET A 340 5.91 1.57 3.06
CA MET A 340 7.31 1.15 2.97
C MET A 340 7.51 -0.37 3.17
N GLY A 341 6.52 -1.17 2.78
CA GLY A 341 6.49 -2.62 2.99
C GLY A 341 6.83 -3.44 1.74
N MET A 342 7.68 -2.92 0.84
CA MET A 342 7.98 -3.53 -0.46
C MET A 342 9.19 -4.48 -0.43
N THR A 343 9.45 -5.11 0.72
CA THR A 343 10.44 -6.19 0.83
C THR A 343 9.75 -7.55 0.83
N PRO A 344 10.39 -8.62 0.31
CA PRO A 344 9.81 -9.96 0.27
C PRO A 344 9.34 -10.46 1.63
N GLU A 345 10.08 -10.10 2.68
CA GLU A 345 9.78 -10.43 4.07
C GLU A 345 8.42 -9.87 4.53
N ASN A 346 8.00 -8.77 3.92
CA ASN A 346 6.73 -8.13 4.24
C ASN A 346 5.60 -8.59 3.31
N TYR A 347 5.75 -8.38 1.99
CA TYR A 347 4.60 -8.57 1.10
C TYR A 347 4.17 -10.04 0.93
N TRP A 348 5.09 -11.02 1.09
CA TRP A 348 4.72 -12.44 1.05
C TRP A 348 4.03 -12.93 2.33
N GLN A 349 4.06 -12.13 3.40
CA GLN A 349 3.46 -12.48 4.71
C GLN A 349 2.13 -11.77 4.98
N ARG A 350 1.69 -10.88 4.09
CA ARG A 350 0.42 -10.18 4.25
C ARG A 350 -0.76 -11.12 4.27
N CYS A 351 -1.67 -10.88 5.19
CA CYS A 351 -2.87 -11.67 5.30
C CYS A 351 -3.96 -11.16 4.38
N ALA A 352 -5.04 -10.90 4.41
CA ALA A 352 -6.05 -10.41 3.46
C ALA A 352 -6.50 -9.00 3.86
N GLU A 353 -7.15 -8.30 2.96
CA GLU A 353 -7.90 -7.06 3.21
C GLU A 353 -7.04 -5.81 3.49
N GLY A 354 -5.72 -5.87 3.31
CA GLY A 354 -4.85 -4.70 3.36
C GLY A 354 -4.72 -4.01 2.00
N VAL A 355 -4.26 -2.78 2.05
CA VAL A 355 -3.83 -2.00 0.89
C VAL A 355 -2.32 -1.77 1.03
N ALA A 356 -1.57 -1.90 -0.05
CA ALA A 356 -0.13 -1.69 0.00
C ALA A 356 0.29 -0.50 -0.84
N ARG A 357 1.04 0.44 -0.25
CA ARG A 357 1.69 1.47 -1.01
C ARG A 357 2.80 0.87 -1.88
N THR A 358 2.80 1.21 -3.18
CA THR A 358 3.64 0.58 -4.20
C THR A 358 4.77 1.44 -4.71
N SER A 359 4.90 2.67 -4.21
CA SER A 359 5.98 3.62 -4.54
C SER A 359 6.68 4.15 -3.30
N ASP A 360 7.76 4.88 -3.50
CA ASP A 360 8.26 5.88 -2.57
C ASP A 360 7.23 7.00 -2.36
N ASP A 361 7.50 7.95 -1.44
CA ASP A 361 6.66 9.13 -1.27
C ASP A 361 6.62 9.96 -2.55
N PHE A 362 5.45 10.49 -2.87
CA PHE A 362 5.34 11.46 -3.95
C PHE A 362 5.95 12.80 -3.52
N PHE A 363 6.89 13.33 -4.31
CA PHE A 363 7.54 14.61 -4.05
C PHE A 363 7.00 15.68 -5.01
N PRO A 364 5.91 16.39 -4.66
CA PRO A 364 5.22 17.29 -5.60
C PRO A 364 6.04 18.49 -6.07
N ASN A 365 7.12 18.82 -5.37
CA ASN A 365 8.02 19.93 -5.72
C ASN A 365 9.22 19.48 -6.60
N ILE A 366 9.31 18.20 -6.95
CA ILE A 366 10.38 17.64 -7.79
C ILE A 366 9.79 17.31 -9.16
N PRO A 367 10.22 17.98 -10.24
CA PRO A 367 9.63 17.78 -11.58
C PRO A 367 9.68 16.33 -12.08
N GLU A 368 10.75 15.61 -11.80
CA GLU A 368 10.97 14.22 -12.22
C GLU A 368 10.12 13.21 -11.43
N SER A 369 9.57 13.61 -10.29
CA SER A 369 8.79 12.77 -9.38
C SER A 369 7.55 12.17 -10.06
N LEU A 370 6.93 12.84 -11.04
CA LEU A 370 5.81 12.28 -11.78
C LEU A 370 6.19 10.98 -12.47
N ALA A 371 7.29 10.99 -13.23
CA ALA A 371 7.69 9.82 -14.02
C ALA A 371 8.11 8.66 -13.11
N GLU A 372 8.97 8.94 -12.13
CA GLU A 372 9.45 7.94 -11.17
C GLU A 372 8.30 7.30 -10.41
N HIS A 373 7.43 8.11 -9.84
CA HIS A 373 6.28 7.66 -9.05
C HIS A 373 5.26 6.86 -9.89
N ALA A 374 4.99 7.28 -11.13
CA ALA A 374 4.07 6.60 -12.03
C ALA A 374 4.57 5.19 -12.41
N ILE A 375 5.87 5.06 -12.76
CA ILE A 375 6.44 3.75 -13.12
C ILE A 375 6.57 2.82 -11.91
N GLU A 376 6.97 3.34 -10.75
CA GLU A 376 7.03 2.54 -9.52
C GLU A 376 5.66 1.92 -9.22
N ASN A 377 4.62 2.73 -9.17
CA ASN A 377 3.27 2.27 -8.88
C ASN A 377 2.75 1.28 -9.92
N ALA A 378 2.81 1.62 -11.20
CA ALA A 378 2.25 0.79 -12.26
C ALA A 378 2.92 -0.58 -12.36
N TYR A 379 4.26 -0.63 -12.33
CA TYR A 379 4.98 -1.90 -12.49
C TYR A 379 5.04 -2.73 -11.21
N CYS A 380 5.06 -2.10 -10.02
CA CYS A 380 4.92 -2.86 -8.77
C CYS A 380 3.55 -3.52 -8.64
N SER A 381 2.51 -2.89 -9.19
CA SER A 381 1.16 -3.46 -9.20
C SER A 381 1.05 -4.79 -9.97
N LEU A 382 1.99 -5.11 -10.86
CA LEU A 382 2.04 -6.43 -11.52
C LEU A 382 2.17 -7.59 -10.52
N LEU A 383 2.99 -7.44 -9.49
CA LEU A 383 3.18 -8.46 -8.46
C LEU A 383 2.30 -8.20 -7.24
N ILE A 384 2.34 -6.99 -6.70
CA ILE A 384 1.60 -6.66 -5.47
C ILE A 384 0.10 -6.69 -5.69
N GLY A 385 -0.37 -6.28 -6.86
CA GLY A 385 -1.77 -6.37 -7.25
C GLY A 385 -2.33 -7.80 -7.33
N CYS A 386 -1.47 -8.82 -7.35
CA CYS A 386 -1.87 -10.21 -7.16
C CYS A 386 -2.15 -10.55 -5.68
N LEU A 387 -1.70 -9.73 -4.74
CA LEU A 387 -1.75 -9.99 -3.30
C LEU A 387 -2.78 -9.11 -2.58
N CYS A 388 -2.86 -7.82 -2.95
CA CYS A 388 -3.74 -6.84 -2.34
C CYS A 388 -3.99 -5.65 -3.29
N TYR A 389 -4.92 -4.76 -2.94
CA TYR A 389 -5.07 -3.49 -3.63
C TYR A 389 -3.83 -2.61 -3.43
N CYS A 390 -3.52 -1.78 -4.44
CA CYS A 390 -2.34 -0.94 -4.48
C CYS A 390 -2.72 0.51 -4.16
N ASP A 391 -2.08 1.08 -3.16
CA ASP A 391 -2.12 2.52 -2.89
C ASP A 391 -1.04 3.22 -3.72
N TRP A 392 -1.48 4.13 -4.58
CA TRP A 392 -0.60 4.94 -5.44
C TRP A 392 -0.31 6.31 -4.84
N ASP A 393 -0.38 6.41 -3.50
CA ASP A 393 -0.04 7.58 -2.71
C ASP A 393 -0.94 8.81 -2.94
N MET A 394 -0.72 9.85 -2.15
CA MET A 394 -1.41 11.13 -2.22
C MET A 394 -0.96 11.99 -3.42
N PHE A 395 -1.68 13.08 -3.69
CA PHE A 395 -1.32 14.09 -4.68
C PHE A 395 -1.79 15.48 -4.27
N TRP A 396 -1.35 16.52 -4.98
CA TRP A 396 -1.86 17.88 -4.82
C TRP A 396 -2.80 18.28 -5.95
N THR A 397 -3.97 18.83 -5.61
CA THR A 397 -4.97 19.27 -6.59
C THR A 397 -4.52 20.49 -7.38
N ARG A 398 -3.55 21.27 -6.91
CA ARG A 398 -2.91 22.39 -7.62
C ARG A 398 -1.56 22.06 -8.26
N HIS A 399 -1.19 20.78 -8.33
CA HIS A 399 0.00 20.39 -9.07
C HIS A 399 -0.16 20.73 -10.58
N PRO A 400 0.91 21.12 -11.31
CA PRO A 400 0.82 21.39 -12.75
C PRO A 400 0.22 20.22 -13.55
N HIS A 401 0.43 18.99 -13.10
CA HIS A 401 -0.11 17.76 -13.69
C HIS A 401 -1.20 17.12 -12.79
N ALA A 402 -1.99 17.92 -12.06
CA ALA A 402 -2.99 17.43 -11.11
C ALA A 402 -3.98 16.44 -11.73
N ARG A 403 -4.43 16.69 -12.97
CA ARG A 403 -5.32 15.78 -13.68
C ARG A 403 -4.68 14.41 -13.92
N THR A 404 -3.42 14.39 -14.32
CA THR A 404 -2.67 13.14 -14.54
C THR A 404 -2.50 12.37 -13.24
N HIS A 405 -2.10 13.05 -12.15
CA HIS A 405 -1.98 12.44 -10.83
C HIS A 405 -3.32 11.86 -10.34
N MET A 406 -4.40 12.60 -10.51
CA MET A 406 -5.74 12.16 -10.15
C MET A 406 -6.14 10.89 -10.93
N LEU A 407 -5.96 10.89 -12.27
CA LEU A 407 -6.33 9.74 -13.11
C LEU A 407 -5.44 8.53 -12.86
N LEU A 408 -4.16 8.73 -12.49
CA LEU A 408 -3.28 7.64 -12.05
C LEU A 408 -3.84 6.96 -10.79
N ARG A 409 -4.28 7.73 -9.78
CA ARG A 409 -4.91 7.15 -8.58
C ARG A 409 -6.23 6.48 -8.91
N TRP A 410 -7.02 7.08 -9.78
CA TRP A 410 -8.29 6.47 -10.20
C TRP A 410 -8.07 5.14 -10.92
N ILE A 411 -7.20 5.07 -11.94
CA ILE A 411 -6.96 3.84 -12.72
C ILE A 411 -6.32 2.74 -11.87
N SER A 412 -5.65 3.07 -10.76
CA SER A 412 -5.07 2.08 -9.84
C SER A 412 -6.11 1.13 -9.26
N GLY A 413 -7.37 1.60 -9.11
CA GLY A 413 -8.43 0.89 -8.38
C GLY A 413 -8.28 0.92 -6.86
N GLY A 414 -7.20 1.48 -6.35
CA GLY A 414 -6.91 1.64 -4.92
C GLY A 414 -7.48 2.93 -4.31
N PRO A 415 -7.01 3.35 -3.13
CA PRO A 415 -7.43 4.59 -2.48
C PRO A 415 -7.12 5.82 -3.33
N ILE A 416 -8.02 6.82 -3.28
CA ILE A 416 -7.84 8.09 -3.97
C ILE A 416 -7.89 9.22 -2.95
N TYR A 417 -6.79 9.93 -2.76
CA TYR A 417 -6.69 10.98 -1.76
C TYR A 417 -5.67 12.05 -2.10
N CYS A 418 -5.94 13.26 -1.64
CA CYS A 418 -5.01 14.37 -1.75
C CYS A 418 -4.32 14.68 -0.41
N SER A 419 -3.28 15.51 -0.48
CA SER A 419 -2.59 16.06 0.69
C SER A 419 -2.35 17.56 0.52
N ASP A 420 -3.40 18.28 0.07
CA ASP A 420 -3.34 19.72 -0.17
C ASP A 420 -3.13 20.49 1.11
N LYS A 421 -2.28 21.51 1.06
CA LYS A 421 -2.10 22.50 2.13
C LYS A 421 -3.34 23.38 2.27
N LEU A 422 -3.49 23.98 3.45
CA LEU A 422 -4.54 24.96 3.69
C LEU A 422 -4.45 26.12 2.69
N GLY A 423 -5.58 26.45 2.05
CA GLY A 423 -5.69 27.48 1.02
C GLY A 423 -5.33 27.02 -0.41
N GLU A 424 -4.83 25.79 -0.58
CA GLU A 424 -4.31 25.30 -1.87
C GLU A 424 -5.18 24.26 -2.57
N THR A 425 -6.38 23.95 -2.08
CA THR A 425 -7.27 23.02 -2.78
C THR A 425 -7.88 23.62 -4.03
N ASP A 426 -7.83 22.87 -5.13
CA ASP A 426 -8.60 23.09 -6.35
C ASP A 426 -9.58 21.93 -6.56
N SER A 427 -10.88 22.22 -6.57
CA SER A 427 -11.91 21.20 -6.78
C SER A 427 -12.12 20.82 -8.25
N ALA A 428 -11.67 21.64 -9.19
CA ALA A 428 -11.93 21.43 -10.61
C ALA A 428 -11.33 20.11 -11.17
N PRO A 429 -10.08 19.74 -10.84
CA PRO A 429 -9.54 18.45 -11.27
C PRO A 429 -10.29 17.24 -10.70
N LEU A 430 -10.96 17.39 -9.54
CA LEU A 430 -11.62 16.29 -8.85
C LEU A 430 -13.02 15.96 -9.41
N ALA A 431 -13.67 16.93 -10.06
CA ALA A 431 -15.04 16.78 -10.54
C ALA A 431 -15.29 15.51 -11.39
N PRO A 432 -14.38 15.06 -12.29
CA PRO A 432 -14.59 13.86 -13.08
C PRO A 432 -14.59 12.54 -12.29
N LEU A 433 -14.14 12.55 -11.05
CA LEU A 433 -14.12 11.36 -10.20
C LEU A 433 -15.50 10.98 -9.66
N PHE A 434 -16.44 11.94 -9.62
CA PHE A 434 -17.72 11.76 -8.96
C PHE A 434 -18.85 11.55 -9.99
N ASP A 435 -19.76 10.64 -9.65
CA ASP A 435 -21.01 10.45 -10.41
C ASP A 435 -22.02 11.58 -10.12
N ALA A 436 -23.19 11.50 -10.76
CA ALA A 436 -24.25 12.49 -10.61
C ALA A 436 -24.83 12.58 -9.18
N ASP A 437 -24.65 11.54 -8.39
CA ASP A 437 -25.10 11.45 -7.00
C ASP A 437 -24.00 11.89 -6.02
N GLY A 438 -22.82 12.27 -6.53
CA GLY A 438 -21.68 12.73 -5.73
C GLY A 438 -20.83 11.59 -5.14
N ASN A 439 -21.01 10.35 -5.58
CA ASN A 439 -20.22 9.23 -5.13
C ASN A 439 -18.93 9.12 -5.96
N LEU A 440 -17.81 8.82 -5.30
CA LEU A 440 -16.57 8.54 -5.99
C LEU A 440 -16.70 7.27 -6.83
N THR A 441 -16.34 7.36 -8.11
CA THR A 441 -16.30 6.19 -8.99
C THR A 441 -14.97 5.47 -8.87
N HIS A 442 -15.00 4.14 -8.91
CA HIS A 442 -13.81 3.28 -8.85
C HIS A 442 -13.81 2.27 -10.01
N PRO A 443 -12.65 1.97 -10.59
CA PRO A 443 -12.45 0.76 -11.38
C PRO A 443 -12.62 -0.52 -10.55
N ASP A 444 -12.89 -1.63 -11.25
CA ASP A 444 -13.30 -2.89 -10.60
C ASP A 444 -12.11 -3.73 -10.09
N GLY A 445 -10.87 -3.44 -10.54
CA GLY A 445 -9.67 -4.21 -10.24
C GLY A 445 -8.44 -3.34 -9.98
N VAL A 446 -7.27 -3.96 -10.03
CA VAL A 446 -5.98 -3.27 -9.87
C VAL A 446 -5.43 -2.86 -11.24
N GLY A 447 -5.06 -1.59 -11.38
CA GLY A 447 -4.41 -1.05 -12.58
C GLY A 447 -3.02 -1.65 -12.81
N VAL A 448 -2.75 -2.11 -14.04
CA VAL A 448 -1.46 -2.71 -14.45
C VAL A 448 -1.04 -2.17 -15.82
N PRO A 449 0.26 -2.12 -16.14
CA PRO A 449 0.72 -1.67 -17.46
C PRO A 449 0.09 -2.49 -18.59
N VAL A 450 -0.21 -1.85 -19.72
CA VAL A 450 -0.66 -2.53 -20.96
C VAL A 450 0.50 -3.31 -21.59
N LEU A 451 0.20 -4.24 -22.50
CA LEU A 451 1.20 -5.10 -23.14
C LEU A 451 2.32 -4.32 -23.84
N ASP A 452 1.98 -3.23 -24.54
CA ASP A 452 2.96 -2.40 -25.26
C ASP A 452 3.94 -1.70 -24.32
N SER A 453 3.50 -1.38 -23.08
CA SER A 453 4.34 -0.75 -22.05
C SER A 453 5.15 -1.74 -21.21
N LEU A 454 4.80 -3.05 -21.19
CA LEU A 454 5.47 -4.03 -20.32
C LEU A 454 6.97 -4.16 -20.57
N LEU A 455 7.39 -4.15 -21.84
CA LEU A 455 8.79 -4.34 -22.23
C LEU A 455 9.43 -3.06 -22.80
N ALA A 456 8.73 -1.92 -22.73
CA ALA A 456 9.22 -0.62 -23.17
C ALA A 456 9.52 0.26 -21.95
N ASP A 457 10.62 1.00 -21.98
CA ASP A 457 10.91 2.05 -21.00
C ASP A 457 10.06 3.30 -21.33
N PRO A 458 9.02 3.63 -20.54
CA PRO A 458 8.16 4.76 -20.86
C PRO A 458 8.77 6.12 -20.48
N VAL A 459 9.93 6.14 -19.82
CA VAL A 459 10.60 7.40 -19.46
C VAL A 459 11.55 7.85 -20.56
N HIS A 460 12.23 6.91 -21.24
CA HIS A 460 13.26 7.24 -22.24
C HIS A 460 12.90 6.76 -23.65
N GLY A 461 11.84 5.94 -23.79
CA GLY A 461 11.42 5.37 -25.06
C GLY A 461 10.30 6.15 -25.74
N ASP A 462 9.85 5.63 -26.87
CA ASP A 462 8.80 6.24 -27.73
C ASP A 462 7.37 5.82 -27.30
N VAL A 463 7.25 4.80 -26.46
CA VAL A 463 5.97 4.26 -25.97
C VAL A 463 5.62 4.90 -24.63
N PRO A 464 4.45 5.55 -24.47
CA PRO A 464 4.06 6.11 -23.21
C PRO A 464 3.70 5.01 -22.18
N LEU A 465 3.61 5.37 -20.92
CA LEU A 465 3.04 4.49 -19.91
C LEU A 465 1.55 4.31 -20.18
N GLY A 466 1.16 3.13 -20.63
CA GLY A 466 -0.24 2.70 -20.72
C GLY A 466 -0.60 1.84 -19.53
N ILE A 467 -1.75 2.10 -18.90
CA ILE A 467 -2.29 1.35 -17.78
C ILE A 467 -3.68 0.88 -18.15
N ARG A 468 -4.01 -0.36 -17.82
CA ARG A 468 -5.33 -0.96 -18.02
C ARG A 468 -5.99 -1.32 -16.72
N ASN A 469 -7.32 -1.23 -16.68
CA ASN A 469 -8.18 -1.74 -15.62
C ASN A 469 -9.56 -2.08 -16.22
N THR A 470 -10.52 -2.46 -15.41
CA THR A 470 -11.93 -2.66 -15.80
C THR A 470 -12.80 -1.64 -15.06
N PHE A 471 -13.77 -1.06 -15.76
CA PHE A 471 -14.74 -0.14 -15.17
C PHE A 471 -16.14 -0.45 -15.67
N ARG A 472 -17.02 -0.90 -14.77
CA ARG A 472 -18.41 -1.31 -15.08
C ARG A 472 -18.49 -2.38 -16.18
N GLY A 473 -17.51 -3.28 -16.20
CA GLY A 473 -17.42 -4.37 -17.17
C GLY A 473 -16.73 -4.01 -18.50
N ASP A 474 -16.45 -2.73 -18.76
CA ASP A 474 -15.68 -2.29 -19.95
C ASP A 474 -14.19 -2.19 -19.59
N GLU A 475 -13.31 -2.46 -20.56
CA GLU A 475 -11.88 -2.19 -20.39
C GLU A 475 -11.63 -0.68 -20.43
N VAL A 476 -10.84 -0.20 -19.48
CA VAL A 476 -10.42 1.21 -19.41
C VAL A 476 -8.90 1.31 -19.52
N LEU A 477 -8.45 2.26 -20.33
CA LEU A 477 -7.03 2.53 -20.60
C LEU A 477 -6.70 3.97 -20.22
N LEU A 478 -5.59 4.15 -19.51
CA LEU A 478 -4.99 5.45 -19.26
C LEU A 478 -3.58 5.45 -19.87
N PHE A 479 -3.32 6.40 -20.76
CA PHE A 479 -1.98 6.63 -21.29
C PHE A 479 -1.40 7.91 -20.70
N VAL A 480 -0.12 7.88 -20.32
CA VAL A 480 0.60 9.01 -19.71
C VAL A 480 1.93 9.20 -20.42
N GLY A 481 2.18 10.41 -20.92
CA GLY A 481 3.47 10.80 -21.47
C GLY A 481 4.49 11.03 -20.36
N LEU A 482 5.59 10.27 -20.35
CA LEU A 482 6.64 10.35 -19.33
C LEU A 482 8.01 10.70 -19.89
N ASN A 483 8.17 10.79 -21.22
CA ASN A 483 9.43 11.22 -21.84
C ASN A 483 9.46 12.75 -21.91
N ALA A 484 10.42 13.36 -21.21
CA ALA A 484 10.58 14.81 -21.16
C ALA A 484 11.23 15.38 -22.43
N ASP A 485 11.93 14.55 -23.21
CA ASP A 485 12.72 14.98 -24.38
C ASP A 485 11.94 14.92 -25.69
N ALA A 486 10.92 14.04 -25.78
CA ALA A 486 10.16 13.82 -27.01
C ALA A 486 8.70 13.41 -26.73
N PRO A 487 7.75 13.76 -27.62
CA PRO A 487 6.39 13.24 -27.54
C PRO A 487 6.36 11.73 -27.78
N GLN A 488 5.42 11.06 -27.13
CA GLN A 488 5.22 9.62 -27.21
C GLN A 488 3.89 9.32 -27.90
N THR A 489 3.77 8.15 -28.54
CA THR A 489 2.53 7.77 -29.22
C THR A 489 2.01 6.43 -28.67
N ALA A 490 0.79 6.46 -28.12
CA ALA A 490 0.03 5.27 -27.77
C ALA A 490 -0.80 4.80 -28.99
N HIS A 491 -1.03 3.49 -29.05
CA HIS A 491 -1.84 2.87 -30.10
C HIS A 491 -2.95 2.01 -29.49
N ILE A 492 -4.21 2.26 -29.89
CA ILE A 492 -5.35 1.42 -29.56
C ILE A 492 -5.78 0.69 -30.82
N ARG A 493 -5.64 -0.63 -30.85
CA ARG A 493 -5.86 -1.46 -32.05
C ARG A 493 -7.05 -2.40 -31.88
N ALA A 494 -7.92 -2.45 -32.89
CA ALA A 494 -8.95 -3.47 -32.99
C ALA A 494 -8.35 -4.73 -33.65
N THR A 495 -7.98 -5.74 -32.84
CA THR A 495 -7.25 -6.93 -33.32
C THR A 495 -8.15 -8.09 -33.68
N GLU A 496 -9.14 -8.42 -32.84
CA GLU A 496 -9.98 -9.61 -32.98
C GLU A 496 -11.42 -9.28 -33.37
N SER A 497 -11.95 -8.17 -32.88
CA SER A 497 -13.32 -7.68 -33.13
C SER A 497 -13.33 -6.18 -33.34
N PRO A 498 -14.37 -5.62 -33.98
CA PRO A 498 -14.57 -4.17 -34.03
C PRO A 498 -14.70 -3.60 -32.62
N LEU A 499 -14.18 -2.39 -32.44
CA LEU A 499 -14.05 -1.73 -31.15
C LEU A 499 -14.62 -0.31 -31.20
N THR A 500 -15.36 0.10 -30.19
CA THR A 500 -15.69 1.50 -29.95
C THR A 500 -14.77 2.05 -28.87
N VAL A 501 -14.01 3.06 -29.19
CA VAL A 501 -13.17 3.80 -28.25
C VAL A 501 -13.95 5.04 -27.81
N PHE A 502 -14.30 5.12 -26.54
CA PHE A 502 -15.02 6.23 -25.94
C PHE A 502 -14.08 7.12 -25.13
N ASP A 503 -14.10 8.40 -25.41
CA ASP A 503 -13.46 9.42 -24.59
C ASP A 503 -14.47 9.97 -23.56
N PRO A 504 -14.34 9.67 -22.28
CA PRO A 504 -15.28 10.14 -21.27
C PRO A 504 -15.17 11.65 -20.99
N GLN A 505 -14.10 12.31 -21.41
CA GLN A 505 -13.91 13.74 -21.22
C GLN A 505 -14.65 14.57 -22.26
N THR A 506 -14.54 14.18 -23.53
CA THR A 506 -15.15 14.92 -24.65
C THR A 506 -16.51 14.37 -25.05
N GLY A 507 -16.82 13.12 -24.67
CA GLY A 507 -17.99 12.36 -25.11
C GLY A 507 -17.83 11.78 -26.52
N GLU A 508 -16.65 11.91 -27.13
CA GLU A 508 -16.38 11.42 -28.49
C GLU A 508 -16.33 9.89 -28.52
N ARG A 509 -16.81 9.31 -29.63
CA ARG A 509 -16.76 7.88 -29.91
C ARG A 509 -16.11 7.64 -31.28
N VAL A 510 -15.05 6.85 -31.27
CA VAL A 510 -14.35 6.41 -32.47
C VAL A 510 -14.63 4.92 -32.66
N HIS A 511 -15.12 4.54 -33.86
CA HIS A 511 -15.34 3.13 -34.19
C HIS A 511 -14.16 2.64 -35.01
N LEU A 512 -13.54 1.56 -34.55
CA LEU A 512 -12.43 0.90 -35.23
C LEU A 512 -12.89 -0.46 -35.79
N SER A 513 -12.72 -0.68 -37.07
CA SER A 513 -12.86 -2.00 -37.70
C SER A 513 -11.62 -2.87 -37.35
N VAL A 514 -11.75 -4.18 -37.50
CA VAL A 514 -10.59 -5.08 -37.28
C VAL A 514 -9.43 -4.68 -38.19
N GLY A 515 -8.26 -4.47 -37.60
CA GLY A 515 -7.04 -4.02 -38.26
C GLY A 515 -6.84 -2.50 -38.26
N GLU A 516 -7.83 -1.72 -37.81
CA GLU A 516 -7.66 -0.26 -37.63
C GLU A 516 -7.00 0.09 -36.31
N ASP A 517 -6.35 1.27 -36.29
CA ASP A 517 -5.54 1.78 -35.20
C ASP A 517 -5.90 3.26 -34.93
N LEU A 518 -6.07 3.58 -33.63
CA LEU A 518 -6.17 4.95 -33.13
C LEU A 518 -4.85 5.33 -32.46
N ALA A 519 -4.16 6.33 -32.98
CA ALA A 519 -2.94 6.87 -32.42
C ALA A 519 -3.23 8.08 -31.52
N LEU A 520 -2.64 8.11 -30.34
CA LEU A 520 -2.74 9.20 -29.36
C LEU A 520 -1.32 9.71 -29.08
N THR A 521 -1.04 10.98 -29.36
CA THR A 521 0.25 11.61 -29.09
C THR A 521 0.21 12.36 -27.77
N LEU A 522 1.18 12.13 -26.88
CA LEU A 522 1.26 12.71 -25.55
C LEU A 522 2.63 13.36 -25.34
N HIS A 523 2.61 14.57 -24.76
CA HIS A 523 3.80 15.21 -24.20
C HIS A 523 3.97 14.85 -22.72
N TYR A 524 5.12 15.19 -22.15
CA TYR A 524 5.40 14.93 -20.72
C TYR A 524 4.30 15.48 -19.80
N GLY A 525 3.78 14.64 -18.94
CA GLY A 525 2.74 14.97 -18.00
C GLY A 525 1.31 15.02 -18.56
N GLU A 526 1.12 14.88 -19.88
CA GLU A 526 -0.20 14.73 -20.48
C GLU A 526 -0.74 13.31 -20.29
N CYS A 527 -2.05 13.19 -20.25
CA CYS A 527 -2.72 11.91 -20.12
C CYS A 527 -4.01 11.82 -20.92
N GLU A 528 -4.31 10.61 -21.41
CA GLU A 528 -5.48 10.27 -22.19
C GLU A 528 -6.19 9.04 -21.62
N LEU A 529 -7.46 9.22 -21.20
CA LEU A 529 -8.32 8.16 -20.68
C LEU A 529 -9.27 7.69 -21.77
N ARG A 530 -9.36 6.38 -22.00
CA ARG A 530 -10.26 5.77 -22.99
C ARG A 530 -10.98 4.56 -22.40
N ILE A 531 -12.25 4.41 -22.76
CA ILE A 531 -13.06 3.24 -22.40
C ILE A 531 -13.32 2.45 -23.68
N LEU A 532 -13.02 1.15 -23.66
CA LEU A 532 -13.15 0.26 -24.79
C LEU A 532 -14.43 -0.56 -24.69
N GLN A 533 -15.28 -0.44 -25.69
CA GLN A 533 -16.55 -1.15 -25.79
C GLN A 533 -16.53 -2.07 -27.00
N THR A 534 -16.60 -3.38 -26.75
CA THR A 534 -16.72 -4.36 -27.84
C THR A 534 -18.11 -4.25 -28.45
N LEU A 535 -18.16 -4.09 -29.77
CA LEU A 535 -19.43 -4.17 -30.50
C LEU A 535 -19.86 -5.64 -30.57
N THR A 536 -20.89 -6.00 -29.80
CA THR A 536 -21.51 -7.34 -29.80
C THR A 536 -22.31 -7.56 -31.08
#